data_602f048ed65efbef5047d63e007024b4
#
_entry.id   602f048ed65efbef5047d63e007024b4
#
_cell.length_a   1.000
_cell.length_b   1.000
_cell.length_c   1.000
_cell.angle_alpha   90.00
_cell.angle_beta   90.00
_cell.angle_gamma   90.00
#
_symmetry.space_group_name_H-M   'P 1'
#
loop_
_entity.id
_entity.type
_entity.pdbx_description
1 polymer ?
#
loop_
_entity_poly.entity_id
_entity_poly.type
_entity_poly.pdbx_seq_one_letter_code
_entity_poly.pdbx_strand_id
1 'polypeptide(L)'
;MQVAFKPRALKLDEAQRFVAEHHRHTEPLRRHRFSIGLDINFHRYDHHKGSMWNPLISVLAGVATVDNASSAWSSRDDILEIRRVCVGIDRAAEVEGITDDHTKNAASYLLGRASRAIFDLGYTWAVTYSKPHESGSSLKAAGFEMTDYRVTRYQDGEVDGRLRWEKVSPDFPEAAHFSASGERERYRFATDQYLSEIQEFTERINSND
;
A
#
# COMPACT_ATOMS: atom_id res chain seq x y z
N MET A 1 -24.84 2.98 9.78
CA MET A 1 -23.71 2.88 10.74
C MET A 1 -22.62 3.81 10.27
N GLN A 2 -22.14 4.72 11.12
CA GLN A 2 -21.04 5.63 10.75
C GLN A 2 -19.72 4.98 11.16
N VAL A 3 -18.84 4.73 10.20
CA VAL A 3 -17.54 4.10 10.40
C VAL A 3 -16.46 5.19 10.37
N ALA A 4 -15.58 5.17 11.34
CA ALA A 4 -14.43 6.07 11.40
C ALA A 4 -13.12 5.27 11.36
N PHE A 5 -12.20 5.70 10.50
CA PHE A 5 -10.85 5.16 10.44
C PHE A 5 -9.96 5.80 11.51
N LYS A 6 -9.30 4.98 12.32
CA LYS A 6 -8.35 5.43 13.34
C LYS A 6 -6.98 4.77 13.10
N PRO A 7 -5.96 5.52 12.68
CA PRO A 7 -4.62 4.97 12.54
C PRO A 7 -3.96 4.84 13.91
N ARG A 8 -3.15 3.80 14.08
CA ARG A 8 -2.30 3.59 15.25
C ARG A 8 -0.97 2.95 14.89
N ALA A 9 0.03 3.12 15.75
CA ALA A 9 1.27 2.37 15.62
C ALA A 9 1.04 0.88 15.93
N LEU A 10 1.72 0.00 15.20
CA LEU A 10 1.71 -1.44 15.43
C LEU A 10 3.11 -1.95 15.78
N LYS A 11 3.15 -2.97 16.65
CA LYS A 11 4.34 -3.79 16.83
C LYS A 11 4.54 -4.70 15.61
N LEU A 12 5.78 -5.17 15.41
CA LEU A 12 6.12 -6.04 14.29
C LEU A 12 5.31 -7.34 14.29
N ASP A 13 5.19 -7.99 15.44
CA ASP A 13 4.47 -9.25 15.59
C ASP A 13 2.97 -9.12 15.26
N GLU A 14 2.35 -8.02 15.65
CA GLU A 14 0.95 -7.73 15.33
C GLU A 14 0.77 -7.49 13.82
N ALA A 15 1.67 -6.71 13.22
CA ALA A 15 1.66 -6.46 11.78
C ALA A 15 1.90 -7.75 10.98
N GLN A 16 2.85 -8.60 11.42
CA GLN A 16 3.16 -9.88 10.79
C GLN A 16 1.97 -10.83 10.81
N ARG A 17 1.30 -10.96 11.96
CA ARG A 17 0.12 -11.80 12.11
C ARG A 17 -0.99 -11.37 11.14
N PHE A 18 -1.30 -10.07 11.11
CA PHE A 18 -2.33 -9.55 10.21
C PHE A 18 -1.98 -9.76 8.74
N VAL A 19 -0.72 -9.51 8.34
CA VAL A 19 -0.26 -9.74 6.96
C VAL A 19 -0.31 -11.23 6.60
N ALA A 20 0.08 -12.13 7.51
CA ALA A 20 0.00 -13.57 7.27
C ALA A 20 -1.44 -14.05 7.03
N GLU A 21 -2.41 -13.46 7.71
CA GLU A 21 -3.82 -13.83 7.59
C GLU A 21 -4.49 -13.27 6.34
N HIS A 22 -4.14 -12.03 5.96
CA HIS A 22 -4.91 -11.28 4.95
C HIS A 22 -4.16 -11.01 3.64
N HIS A 23 -2.82 -11.17 3.60
CA HIS A 23 -2.06 -10.88 2.38
C HIS A 23 -2.01 -12.08 1.44
N ARG A 24 -2.51 -11.91 0.20
CA ARG A 24 -2.71 -13.01 -0.75
C ARG A 24 -1.44 -13.56 -1.40
N HIS A 25 -0.35 -12.78 -1.47
CA HIS A 25 0.75 -13.09 -2.41
C HIS A 25 2.15 -13.02 -1.79
N THR A 26 2.31 -12.60 -0.54
CA THR A 26 3.64 -12.39 0.03
C THR A 26 3.68 -12.69 1.51
N GLU A 27 4.79 -13.31 1.93
CA GLU A 27 5.06 -13.54 3.35
C GLU A 27 5.19 -12.24 4.14
N PRO A 28 4.88 -12.26 5.44
CA PRO A 28 5.14 -11.16 6.33
C PRO A 28 6.62 -10.76 6.34
N LEU A 29 6.88 -9.48 6.51
CA LEU A 29 8.26 -8.97 6.63
C LEU A 29 8.89 -9.47 7.94
N ARG A 30 10.16 -9.89 7.88
CA ARG A 30 10.91 -10.28 9.07
C ARG A 30 11.32 -9.09 9.93
N ARG A 31 11.32 -7.88 9.37
CA ARG A 31 11.67 -6.62 10.03
C ARG A 31 10.90 -5.46 9.41
N HIS A 32 10.81 -4.37 10.14
CA HIS A 32 10.28 -3.10 9.67
C HIS A 32 10.95 -1.94 10.43
N ARG A 33 10.91 -0.75 9.89
CA ARG A 33 11.19 0.45 10.67
C ARG A 33 10.00 0.81 11.53
N PHE A 34 8.81 0.80 10.94
CA PHE A 34 7.55 0.96 11.66
C PHE A 34 6.39 0.35 10.88
N SER A 35 5.28 0.16 11.57
CA SER A 35 4.01 -0.23 10.95
C SER A 35 2.86 0.61 11.47
N ILE A 36 1.90 0.87 10.58
CA ILE A 36 0.67 1.58 10.89
C ILE A 36 -0.48 0.60 10.73
N GLY A 37 -1.26 0.44 11.80
CA GLY A 37 -2.56 -0.23 11.76
C GLY A 37 -3.66 0.76 11.50
N LEU A 38 -4.71 0.29 10.88
CA LEU A 38 -5.94 1.01 10.66
C LEU A 38 -7.07 0.31 11.38
N ASP A 39 -7.51 0.88 12.48
CA ASP A 39 -8.70 0.41 13.17
C ASP A 39 -9.95 1.03 12.55
N ILE A 40 -10.99 0.22 12.42
CA ILE A 40 -12.35 0.68 12.15
C ILE A 40 -13.07 0.79 13.49
N ASN A 41 -13.53 1.99 13.79
CA ASN A 41 -14.29 2.26 14.99
C ASN A 41 -15.77 2.42 14.64
N PHE A 42 -16.62 1.75 15.37
CA PHE A 42 -18.06 1.86 15.21
C PHE A 42 -18.80 1.69 16.54
N HIS A 43 -20.00 2.27 16.61
CA HIS A 43 -20.90 2.10 17.72
C HIS A 43 -21.98 1.06 17.35
N ARG A 44 -22.13 0.04 18.17
CA ARG A 44 -23.24 -0.91 18.03
C ARG A 44 -24.52 -0.27 18.61
N TYR A 45 -25.56 -0.16 17.81
CA TYR A 45 -26.86 0.32 18.30
C TYR A 45 -27.57 -0.79 19.06
N ASP A 46 -27.89 -0.56 20.34
CA ASP A 46 -28.68 -1.50 21.14
C ASP A 46 -30.17 -1.19 20.96
N HIS A 47 -30.81 -1.96 20.12
CA HIS A 47 -32.25 -1.82 19.86
C HIS A 47 -33.12 -2.02 21.11
N HIS A 48 -32.64 -2.73 22.15
CA HIS A 48 -33.42 -3.00 23.35
C HIS A 48 -33.40 -1.88 24.40
N LYS A 49 -32.43 -1.01 24.35
CA LYS A 49 -32.28 0.06 25.35
C LYS A 49 -32.57 1.46 24.85
N GLY A 50 -32.85 1.65 23.57
CA GLY A 50 -33.16 2.96 22.99
C GLY A 50 -32.12 4.05 23.23
N SER A 51 -30.93 3.68 23.69
CA SER A 51 -29.84 4.60 24.03
C SER A 51 -28.57 4.27 23.28
N MET A 52 -27.85 5.31 22.84
CA MET A 52 -26.55 5.22 22.17
C MET A 52 -25.39 4.80 23.13
N TRP A 53 -25.69 4.05 24.18
CA TRP A 53 -24.69 3.57 25.14
C TRP A 53 -24.19 2.18 24.72
N ASN A 54 -23.34 2.17 23.68
CA ASN A 54 -22.63 0.96 23.36
C ASN A 54 -21.13 1.22 23.33
N PRO A 55 -20.31 0.28 23.83
CA PRO A 55 -18.88 0.45 23.79
C PRO A 55 -18.42 0.67 22.34
N LEU A 56 -17.51 1.60 22.15
CA LEU A 56 -16.83 1.79 20.89
C LEU A 56 -16.08 0.49 20.59
N ILE A 57 -16.50 -0.22 19.55
CA ILE A 57 -15.80 -1.41 19.07
C ILE A 57 -14.74 -0.94 18.09
N SER A 58 -13.52 -1.43 18.29
CA SER A 58 -12.36 -1.13 17.46
C SER A 58 -11.83 -2.44 16.87
N VAL A 59 -11.80 -2.54 15.55
CA VAL A 59 -11.32 -3.73 14.84
C VAL A 59 -10.21 -3.34 13.90
N LEU A 60 -9.09 -4.05 13.94
CA LEU A 60 -8.00 -3.86 12.99
C LEU A 60 -8.46 -4.28 11.59
N ALA A 61 -8.43 -3.36 10.65
CA ALA A 61 -8.94 -3.52 9.29
C ALA A 61 -7.89 -3.28 8.22
N GLY A 62 -6.67 -2.98 8.62
CA GLY A 62 -5.59 -2.86 7.65
C GLY A 62 -4.25 -2.53 8.30
N VAL A 63 -3.19 -2.85 7.57
CA VAL A 63 -1.81 -2.65 7.99
C VAL A 63 -0.97 -2.11 6.83
N ALA A 64 -0.17 -1.08 7.11
CA ALA A 64 0.93 -0.67 6.24
C ALA A 64 2.26 -0.89 6.96
N THR A 65 3.22 -1.55 6.32
CA THR A 65 4.56 -1.75 6.87
C THR A 65 5.59 -0.96 6.07
N VAL A 66 6.49 -0.28 6.77
CA VAL A 66 7.52 0.58 6.19
C VAL A 66 8.90 0.10 6.62
N ASP A 67 9.83 0.02 5.66
CA ASP A 67 11.22 -0.36 5.90
C ASP A 67 12.15 0.42 4.94
N ASN A 68 13.45 0.20 5.07
CA ASN A 68 14.41 0.68 4.10
C ASN A 68 14.07 0.14 2.71
N ALA A 69 14.30 0.93 1.70
CA ALA A 69 14.06 0.51 0.34
C ALA A 69 14.95 -0.68 -0.06
N SER A 70 14.38 -1.64 -0.78
CA SER A 70 15.02 -2.92 -1.08
C SER A 70 15.96 -2.88 -2.28
N SER A 71 15.87 -1.85 -3.13
CA SER A 71 16.71 -1.76 -4.31
C SER A 71 17.93 -0.86 -4.08
N ALA A 72 19.06 -1.20 -4.73
CA ALA A 72 20.29 -0.43 -4.64
C ALA A 72 20.11 1.06 -5.04
N TRP A 73 19.18 1.34 -5.97
CA TRP A 73 18.89 2.72 -6.38
C TRP A 73 18.12 3.50 -5.31
N SER A 74 17.30 2.82 -4.53
CA SER A 74 16.51 3.40 -3.45
C SER A 74 17.17 3.21 -2.07
N SER A 75 18.40 2.70 -2.01
CA SER A 75 19.17 2.61 -0.76
C SER A 75 19.76 3.96 -0.29
N ARG A 76 19.23 5.06 -0.85
CA ARG A 76 19.52 6.41 -0.39
C ARG A 76 18.95 6.64 0.99
N ASP A 77 19.64 7.44 1.78
CA ASP A 77 19.27 7.73 3.17
C ASP A 77 17.96 8.54 3.30
N ASP A 78 17.50 9.12 2.18
CA ASP A 78 16.31 9.97 2.12
C ASP A 78 15.03 9.26 1.59
N ILE A 79 15.11 7.92 1.41
CA ILE A 79 14.01 7.10 0.86
C ILE A 79 13.57 6.02 1.84
N LEU A 80 12.26 5.87 2.04
CA LEU A 80 11.65 4.70 2.67
C LEU A 80 10.64 4.02 1.75
N GLU A 81 10.55 2.70 1.89
CA GLU A 81 9.63 1.86 1.11
C GLU A 81 8.44 1.44 1.96
N ILE A 82 7.21 1.68 1.46
CA ILE A 82 6.00 1.04 1.98
C ILE A 82 5.97 -0.37 1.37
N ARG A 83 6.41 -1.35 2.15
CA ARG A 83 6.65 -2.71 1.67
C ARG A 83 5.42 -3.57 1.57
N ARG A 84 4.45 -3.32 2.42
CA ARG A 84 3.16 -4.03 2.44
C ARG A 84 2.05 -3.07 2.77
N VAL A 85 0.97 -3.18 2.04
CA VAL A 85 -0.33 -2.64 2.42
C VAL A 85 -1.31 -3.78 2.32
N CYS A 86 -1.90 -4.13 3.45
CA CYS A 86 -2.83 -5.22 3.57
C CYS A 86 -4.13 -4.69 4.17
N VAL A 87 -5.25 -5.00 3.56
CA VAL A 87 -6.59 -4.59 4.01
C VAL A 87 -7.45 -5.85 4.14
N GLY A 88 -8.13 -5.97 5.24
CA GLY A 88 -9.03 -7.06 5.59
C GLY A 88 -9.64 -6.76 6.95
N ILE A 89 -10.57 -7.57 7.38
CA ILE A 89 -11.15 -7.49 8.72
C ILE A 89 -10.57 -8.63 9.53
N ASP A 90 -9.95 -8.31 10.67
CA ASP A 90 -9.43 -9.31 11.60
C ASP A 90 -10.57 -10.25 12.00
N ARG A 91 -10.51 -11.50 11.55
CA ARG A 91 -11.54 -12.53 11.80
C ARG A 91 -11.65 -12.93 13.26
N ALA A 92 -10.60 -12.70 14.04
CA ALA A 92 -10.65 -12.90 15.49
C ALA A 92 -11.64 -11.94 16.18
N ALA A 93 -11.98 -10.84 15.50
CA ALA A 93 -12.99 -9.91 15.93
C ALA A 93 -14.32 -10.25 15.23
N GLU A 94 -14.93 -11.39 15.49
CA GLU A 94 -16.29 -11.72 15.02
C GLU A 94 -17.29 -10.67 15.47
N VAL A 95 -17.33 -9.56 14.74
CA VAL A 95 -18.26 -8.48 15.03
C VAL A 95 -19.38 -8.54 14.00
N GLU A 96 -20.54 -8.93 14.47
CA GLU A 96 -21.76 -8.97 13.69
C GLU A 96 -22.03 -7.60 13.05
N GLY A 97 -22.18 -7.58 11.73
CA GLY A 97 -22.50 -6.36 10.96
C GLY A 97 -21.33 -5.61 10.33
N ILE A 98 -20.07 -6.08 10.50
CA ILE A 98 -18.95 -5.58 9.71
C ILE A 98 -18.77 -6.41 8.45
N THR A 99 -18.70 -5.75 7.31
CA THR A 99 -18.48 -6.33 5.99
C THR A 99 -17.27 -5.68 5.32
N ASP A 100 -16.77 -6.29 4.26
CA ASP A 100 -15.66 -5.74 3.46
C ASP A 100 -15.97 -4.34 2.89
N ASP A 101 -17.23 -3.96 2.73
CA ASP A 101 -17.62 -2.61 2.32
C ASP A 101 -17.15 -1.52 3.30
N HIS A 102 -16.96 -1.86 4.57
CA HIS A 102 -16.44 -0.94 5.59
C HIS A 102 -14.94 -0.67 5.44
N THR A 103 -14.24 -1.48 4.66
CA THR A 103 -12.81 -1.29 4.34
C THR A 103 -12.58 -0.46 3.07
N LYS A 104 -13.65 -0.01 2.42
CA LYS A 104 -13.54 0.85 1.24
C LYS A 104 -12.66 2.07 1.53
N ASN A 105 -11.71 2.34 0.66
CA ASN A 105 -10.68 3.39 0.80
C ASN A 105 -9.63 3.15 1.91
N ALA A 106 -9.67 2.04 2.65
CA ALA A 106 -8.69 1.74 3.70
C ALA A 106 -7.25 1.70 3.17
N ALA A 107 -7.03 1.10 1.98
CA ALA A 107 -5.71 1.04 1.36
C ALA A 107 -5.15 2.42 1.03
N SER A 108 -5.94 3.29 0.39
CA SER A 108 -5.50 4.66 0.07
C SER A 108 -5.29 5.50 1.33
N TYR A 109 -6.12 5.31 2.36
CA TYR A 109 -5.95 5.96 3.65
C TYR A 109 -4.63 5.54 4.32
N LEU A 110 -4.33 4.23 4.36
CA LEU A 110 -3.08 3.69 4.91
C LEU A 110 -1.85 4.21 4.15
N LEU A 111 -1.88 4.20 2.82
CA LEU A 111 -0.83 4.75 1.98
C LEU A 111 -0.58 6.23 2.26
N GLY A 112 -1.65 7.02 2.38
CA GLY A 112 -1.57 8.43 2.72
C GLY A 112 -1.00 8.67 4.12
N ARG A 113 -1.35 7.83 5.11
CA ARG A 113 -0.81 7.93 6.47
C ARG A 113 0.65 7.48 6.55
N ALA A 114 0.99 6.39 5.86
CA ALA A 114 2.37 5.89 5.81
C ALA A 114 3.31 6.90 5.13
N SER A 115 2.91 7.48 3.98
CA SER A 115 3.72 8.50 3.32
C SER A 115 3.90 9.75 4.18
N ARG A 116 2.87 10.21 4.87
CA ARG A 116 2.98 11.34 5.79
C ARG A 116 3.94 11.04 6.93
N ALA A 117 3.83 9.86 7.58
CA ALA A 117 4.75 9.48 8.64
C ALA A 117 6.21 9.37 8.15
N ILE A 118 6.44 8.92 6.91
CA ILE A 118 7.75 8.93 6.26
C ILE A 118 8.29 10.37 6.18
N PHE A 119 7.48 11.31 5.71
CA PHE A 119 7.87 12.72 5.56
C PHE A 119 8.08 13.41 6.91
N ASP A 120 7.22 13.16 7.90
CA ASP A 120 7.36 13.68 9.27
C ASP A 120 8.65 13.18 9.95
N LEU A 121 9.19 12.04 9.52
CA LEU A 121 10.51 11.52 9.94
C LEU A 121 11.69 12.15 9.19
N GLY A 122 11.45 13.08 8.27
CA GLY A 122 12.47 13.80 7.52
C GLY A 122 12.92 13.13 6.21
N TYR A 123 12.24 12.08 5.77
CA TYR A 123 12.52 11.45 4.47
C TYR A 123 11.88 12.25 3.33
N THR A 124 12.59 12.34 2.21
CA THR A 124 12.13 13.07 1.03
C THR A 124 11.18 12.23 0.17
N TRP A 125 11.38 10.90 0.15
CA TRP A 125 10.69 10.00 -0.76
C TRP A 125 10.00 8.85 -0.04
N ALA A 126 8.75 8.60 -0.43
CA ALA A 126 8.04 7.36 -0.14
C ALA A 126 7.90 6.57 -1.43
N VAL A 127 8.38 5.32 -1.45
CA VAL A 127 8.27 4.43 -2.60
C VAL A 127 7.47 3.20 -2.26
N THR A 128 6.83 2.60 -3.26
CA THR A 128 6.13 1.32 -3.14
C THR A 128 6.01 0.64 -4.50
N TYR A 129 5.63 -0.63 -4.50
CA TYR A 129 5.51 -1.43 -5.72
C TYR A 129 4.15 -2.12 -5.77
N SER A 130 3.61 -2.22 -6.99
CA SER A 130 2.43 -3.04 -7.28
C SER A 130 2.72 -4.04 -8.40
N LYS A 131 1.86 -5.04 -8.54
CA LYS A 131 1.87 -5.94 -9.69
C LYS A 131 1.27 -5.22 -10.91
N PRO A 132 1.69 -5.57 -12.15
CA PRO A 132 1.20 -4.92 -13.36
C PRO A 132 -0.31 -5.01 -13.57
N HIS A 133 -0.92 -6.11 -13.12
CA HIS A 133 -2.37 -6.35 -13.23
C HIS A 133 -3.20 -5.62 -12.15
N GLU A 134 -2.54 -5.00 -11.16
CA GLU A 134 -3.23 -4.20 -10.15
C GLU A 134 -3.52 -2.80 -10.69
N SER A 135 -4.74 -2.30 -10.46
CA SER A 135 -5.19 -1.02 -11.01
C SER A 135 -4.42 0.21 -10.53
N GLY A 136 -3.70 0.09 -9.41
CA GLY A 136 -3.02 1.21 -8.76
C GLY A 136 -3.96 2.32 -8.26
N SER A 137 -5.28 2.10 -8.26
CA SER A 137 -6.27 3.12 -7.89
C SER A 137 -6.06 3.68 -6.49
N SER A 138 -5.74 2.83 -5.51
CA SER A 138 -5.44 3.24 -4.14
C SER A 138 -4.16 4.07 -4.04
N LEU A 139 -3.15 3.76 -4.87
CA LEU A 139 -1.90 4.50 -4.95
C LEU A 139 -2.13 5.90 -5.54
N LYS A 140 -2.83 5.97 -6.67
CA LYS A 140 -3.22 7.26 -7.28
C LYS A 140 -4.05 8.11 -6.31
N ALA A 141 -5.02 7.52 -5.62
CA ALA A 141 -5.86 8.21 -4.63
C ALA A 141 -5.04 8.71 -3.42
N ALA A 142 -3.94 8.05 -3.08
CA ALA A 142 -3.00 8.49 -2.04
C ALA A 142 -1.96 9.51 -2.53
N GLY A 143 -1.99 9.89 -3.81
CA GLY A 143 -1.09 10.86 -4.42
C GLY A 143 0.28 10.29 -4.79
N PHE A 144 0.37 8.99 -5.06
CA PHE A 144 1.55 8.38 -5.66
C PHE A 144 1.48 8.48 -7.19
N GLU A 145 2.63 8.66 -7.81
CA GLU A 145 2.81 8.64 -9.26
C GLU A 145 3.59 7.38 -9.65
N MET A 146 3.21 6.75 -10.76
CA MET A 146 3.96 5.64 -11.32
C MET A 146 5.17 6.18 -12.06
N THR A 147 6.35 5.71 -11.71
CA THR A 147 7.62 6.27 -12.20
C THR A 147 8.48 5.26 -12.95
N ASP A 148 8.29 3.97 -12.72
CA ASP A 148 9.14 2.94 -13.34
C ASP A 148 8.40 1.60 -13.43
N TYR A 149 8.85 0.76 -14.36
CA TYR A 149 8.47 -0.64 -14.47
C TYR A 149 9.71 -1.52 -14.42
N ARG A 150 9.70 -2.51 -13.55
CA ARG A 150 10.81 -3.47 -13.41
C ARG A 150 10.37 -4.87 -13.72
N VAL A 151 11.18 -5.55 -14.51
CA VAL A 151 11.03 -6.96 -14.79
C VAL A 151 12.19 -7.70 -14.13
N THR A 152 11.86 -8.62 -13.25
CA THR A 152 12.82 -9.58 -12.69
C THR A 152 12.61 -10.90 -13.41
N ARG A 153 13.66 -11.42 -14.05
CA ARG A 153 13.66 -12.76 -14.63
C ARG A 153 14.40 -13.69 -13.68
N TYR A 154 13.72 -14.71 -13.26
CA TYR A 154 14.30 -15.76 -12.43
C TYR A 154 15.00 -16.82 -13.29
N GLN A 155 15.89 -17.62 -12.68
CA GLN A 155 16.66 -18.66 -13.39
C GLN A 155 15.78 -19.80 -13.94
N ASP A 156 14.61 -20.02 -13.36
CA ASP A 156 13.59 -20.96 -13.80
C ASP A 156 12.72 -20.47 -14.97
N GLY A 157 12.98 -19.25 -15.45
CA GLY A 157 12.26 -18.60 -16.53
C GLY A 157 11.02 -17.83 -16.09
N GLU A 158 10.68 -17.85 -14.78
CA GLU A 158 9.60 -17.02 -14.25
C GLU A 158 9.92 -15.53 -14.36
N VAL A 159 8.93 -14.74 -14.74
CA VAL A 159 9.04 -13.30 -14.91
C VAL A 159 8.16 -12.59 -13.89
N ASP A 160 8.76 -11.82 -12.99
CA ASP A 160 8.03 -10.98 -12.04
C ASP A 160 8.13 -9.50 -12.46
N GLY A 161 7.02 -8.96 -12.93
CA GLY A 161 6.90 -7.53 -13.26
C GLY A 161 6.39 -6.74 -12.07
N ARG A 162 6.95 -5.54 -11.85
CA ARG A 162 6.51 -4.62 -10.79
C ARG A 162 6.48 -3.19 -11.29
N LEU A 163 5.38 -2.51 -11.02
CA LEU A 163 5.24 -1.08 -11.20
C LEU A 163 5.77 -0.38 -9.96
N ARG A 164 6.67 0.58 -10.14
CA ARG A 164 7.18 1.43 -9.08
C ARG A 164 6.34 2.68 -8.98
N TRP A 165 5.99 3.03 -7.76
CA TRP A 165 5.22 4.21 -7.41
C TRP A 165 5.99 5.04 -6.41
N GLU A 166 5.95 6.36 -6.61
CA GLU A 166 6.67 7.31 -5.77
C GLU A 166 5.77 8.45 -5.33
N LYS A 167 6.09 8.97 -4.16
CA LYS A 167 5.52 10.19 -3.65
C LYS A 167 6.62 11.00 -3.00
N VAL A 168 6.70 12.27 -3.35
CA VAL A 168 7.68 13.21 -2.83
C VAL A 168 7.07 14.00 -1.69
N SER A 169 7.88 14.32 -0.68
CA SER A 169 7.48 15.20 0.41
C SER A 169 7.15 16.60 -0.14
N PRO A 170 6.04 17.21 0.28
CA PRO A 170 5.71 18.59 -0.09
C PRO A 170 6.72 19.61 0.41
N ASP A 171 7.54 19.27 1.41
CA ASP A 171 8.58 20.14 1.96
C ASP A 171 9.83 20.21 1.07
N PHE A 172 9.94 19.32 0.07
CA PHE A 172 11.05 19.25 -0.88
C PHE A 172 10.55 19.27 -2.33
N PRO A 173 9.86 20.33 -2.77
CA PRO A 173 9.24 20.38 -4.11
C PRO A 173 10.26 20.30 -5.24
N GLU A 174 11.52 20.73 -5.04
CA GLU A 174 12.61 20.56 -6.00
C GLU A 174 12.99 19.11 -6.25
N ALA A 175 12.77 18.20 -5.29
CA ALA A 175 12.99 16.77 -5.49
C ALA A 175 12.05 16.22 -6.56
N ALA A 176 10.84 16.77 -6.70
CA ALA A 176 9.91 16.44 -7.77
C ALA A 176 10.47 16.85 -9.16
N HIS A 177 11.26 17.92 -9.23
CA HIS A 177 11.91 18.35 -10.46
C HIS A 177 13.10 17.46 -10.85
N PHE A 178 13.81 16.88 -9.89
CA PHE A 178 14.90 15.91 -10.18
C PHE A 178 14.37 14.63 -10.85
N SER A 179 13.19 14.18 -10.42
CA SER A 179 12.45 13.11 -11.09
C SER A 179 11.89 13.53 -12.46
N ALA A 180 11.59 14.82 -12.64
CA ALA A 180 10.86 15.32 -13.80
C ALA A 180 11.71 15.69 -15.02
N SER A 181 12.95 16.17 -14.84
CA SER A 181 13.61 16.92 -15.91
C SER A 181 14.56 16.13 -16.82
N GLY A 182 15.01 14.95 -16.44
CA GLY A 182 15.95 14.20 -17.27
C GLY A 182 15.59 12.72 -17.46
N GLU A 183 14.96 12.16 -16.46
CA GLU A 183 14.59 10.75 -16.45
C GLU A 183 13.12 10.53 -16.83
N ARG A 184 12.22 11.48 -16.54
CA ARG A 184 10.79 11.36 -16.90
C ARG A 184 10.54 11.20 -18.39
N GLU A 185 11.26 11.87 -19.27
CA GLU A 185 11.11 11.69 -20.70
C GLU A 185 11.59 10.31 -21.15
N ARG A 186 12.72 9.83 -20.64
CA ARG A 186 13.20 8.48 -20.93
C ARG A 186 12.28 7.42 -20.33
N TYR A 187 11.78 7.63 -19.11
CA TYR A 187 10.88 6.70 -18.45
C TYR A 187 9.48 6.73 -19.02
N ARG A 188 8.95 7.88 -19.44
CA ARG A 188 7.65 7.96 -20.11
C ARG A 188 7.66 7.19 -21.41
N PHE A 189 8.70 7.33 -22.22
CA PHE A 189 8.86 6.59 -23.45
C PHE A 189 9.04 5.09 -23.21
N ALA A 190 9.87 4.70 -22.24
CA ALA A 190 10.03 3.31 -21.84
C ALA A 190 8.75 2.75 -21.21
N THR A 191 8.02 3.53 -20.41
CA THR A 191 6.78 3.10 -19.76
C THR A 191 5.68 2.87 -20.77
N ASP A 192 5.50 3.73 -21.77
CA ASP A 192 4.50 3.56 -22.83
C ASP A 192 4.83 2.34 -23.68
N GLN A 193 6.10 2.11 -24.02
CA GLN A 193 6.56 0.93 -24.74
C GLN A 193 6.36 -0.35 -23.90
N TYR A 194 6.71 -0.33 -22.62
CA TYR A 194 6.53 -1.46 -21.72
C TYR A 194 5.06 -1.75 -21.41
N LEU A 195 4.22 -0.76 -21.25
CA LEU A 195 2.78 -0.96 -21.07
C LEU A 195 2.16 -1.60 -22.33
N SER A 196 2.62 -1.23 -23.51
CA SER A 196 2.23 -1.87 -24.78
C SER A 196 2.66 -3.34 -24.82
N GLU A 197 3.93 -3.64 -24.46
CA GLU A 197 4.47 -5.00 -24.39
C GLU A 197 3.75 -5.88 -23.35
N ILE A 198 3.39 -5.30 -22.18
CA ILE A 198 2.62 -6.00 -21.15
C ILE A 198 1.20 -6.31 -21.63
N GLN A 199 0.57 -5.35 -22.28
CA GLN A 199 -0.76 -5.54 -22.80
C GLN A 199 -0.76 -6.66 -23.85
N GLU A 200 0.19 -6.63 -24.79
CA GLU A 200 0.39 -7.71 -25.77
C GLU A 200 0.68 -9.07 -25.10
N PHE A 201 1.50 -9.09 -24.04
CA PHE A 201 1.81 -10.31 -23.30
C PHE A 201 0.59 -10.85 -22.56
N THR A 202 -0.19 -9.96 -21.92
CA THR A 202 -1.43 -10.33 -21.21
C THR A 202 -2.48 -10.85 -22.18
N GLU A 203 -2.61 -10.23 -23.36
CA GLU A 203 -3.51 -10.67 -24.41
C GLU A 203 -3.12 -12.05 -24.98
N ARG A 204 -1.81 -12.31 -25.13
CA ARG A 204 -1.32 -13.65 -25.57
C ARG A 204 -1.59 -14.76 -24.55
N ILE A 205 -1.48 -14.48 -23.25
CA ILE A 205 -1.80 -15.46 -22.20
C ILE A 205 -3.30 -15.77 -22.22
N ASN A 206 -4.14 -14.74 -22.33
CA ASN A 206 -5.60 -14.89 -22.32
C ASN A 206 -6.16 -15.48 -23.63
N SER A 207 -5.38 -15.50 -24.71
CA SER A 207 -5.79 -16.09 -26.00
C SER A 207 -5.36 -17.54 -26.16
N ASN A 208 -4.58 -18.10 -25.25
CA ASN A 208 -4.13 -19.51 -25.26
C ASN A 208 -4.87 -20.39 -24.25
N ASP A 209 -5.88 -19.86 -23.56
CA ASP A 209 -6.89 -20.58 -22.78
C ASP A 209 -8.23 -20.65 -23.55
#